data_4982c367ae71ba1457322c3aa7ca5b3e
#
_entry.id   4982c367ae71ba1457322c3aa7ca5b3e
#
_cell.length_a   1.000
_cell.length_b   1.000
_cell.length_c   1.000
_cell.angle_alpha   90.00
_cell.angle_beta   90.00
_cell.angle_gamma   90.00
#
_symmetry.space_group_name_H-M   'P 1'
#
loop_
_entity.id
_entity.type
_entity.pdbx_description
1 polymer ?
#
loop_
_entity_poly.entity_id
_entity_poly.type
_entity_poly.pdbx_seq_one_letter_code
_entity_poly.pdbx_strand_id
1 'polypeptide(L)'
;MDTARSIVYSVTHYIKNTDLYLMLLGLVCSIYGMLLIYSATLNPVTALDGSTKNLYVQGAAIILGLAAFVALSLIDLENLGDLWKIFVIGNILLQFLLFTPLGTEVNGQRAWLNLGVTSLQPGELGKLDLHLHDCRAHDRIQDHITEWRGLVSVGLHTLVMMGAVVLSSGDTGMAIQYLMIAVIMLFSAGLPLKWLGIAAWSRYRKRADPVELCAQGLPETRILVLFDPSIDVE
;
A
#
# COMPACT_ATOMS: atom_id res chain seq x y z
N MET A 1 -39.08 -9.47 -20.84
CA MET A 1 -39.11 -8.09 -20.34
C MET A 1 -38.54 -7.96 -18.92
N ASP A 2 -38.49 -9.02 -18.14
CA ASP A 2 -38.03 -8.99 -16.73
C ASP A 2 -36.52 -8.93 -16.55
N THR A 3 -35.74 -9.55 -17.43
CA THR A 3 -34.28 -9.59 -17.35
C THR A 3 -33.64 -8.20 -17.52
N ALA A 4 -34.13 -7.39 -18.45
CA ALA A 4 -33.63 -6.05 -18.70
C ALA A 4 -33.96 -5.10 -17.51
N ARG A 5 -35.14 -5.22 -16.92
CA ARG A 5 -35.51 -4.47 -15.72
C ARG A 5 -34.68 -4.87 -14.51
N SER A 6 -34.39 -6.15 -14.34
CA SER A 6 -33.52 -6.66 -13.28
C SER A 6 -32.09 -6.11 -13.41
N ILE A 7 -31.53 -6.13 -14.62
CA ILE A 7 -30.19 -5.58 -14.88
C ILE A 7 -30.14 -4.08 -14.58
N VAL A 8 -31.13 -3.30 -15.09
CA VAL A 8 -31.18 -1.86 -14.84
C VAL A 8 -31.31 -1.56 -13.34
N TYR A 9 -32.12 -2.32 -12.61
CA TYR A 9 -32.24 -2.17 -11.18
C TYR A 9 -30.91 -2.45 -10.45
N SER A 10 -30.25 -3.55 -10.79
CA SER A 10 -28.94 -3.93 -10.21
C SER A 10 -27.88 -2.86 -10.48
N VAL A 11 -27.79 -2.38 -11.72
CA VAL A 11 -26.85 -1.32 -12.12
C VAL A 11 -27.16 -0.01 -11.38
N THR A 12 -28.42 0.37 -11.28
CA THR A 12 -28.80 1.60 -10.59
C THR A 12 -28.53 1.51 -9.09
N HIS A 13 -28.77 0.36 -8.47
CA HIS A 13 -28.46 0.11 -7.07
C HIS A 13 -26.96 0.15 -6.82
N TYR A 14 -26.16 -0.48 -7.70
CA TYR A 14 -24.71 -0.44 -7.66
C TYR A 14 -24.16 0.99 -7.75
N ILE A 15 -24.62 1.78 -8.72
CA ILE A 15 -24.21 3.18 -8.93
C ILE A 15 -24.53 4.05 -7.71
N LYS A 16 -25.66 3.81 -7.03
CA LYS A 16 -26.03 4.57 -5.85
C LYS A 16 -25.18 4.25 -4.61
N ASN A 17 -24.71 3.03 -4.50
CA ASN A 17 -23.98 2.55 -3.33
C ASN A 17 -22.45 2.59 -3.52
N THR A 18 -21.97 2.83 -4.73
CA THR A 18 -20.55 2.92 -5.05
C THR A 18 -20.09 4.38 -5.04
N ASP A 19 -18.96 4.66 -4.46
CA ASP A 19 -18.33 5.99 -4.52
C ASP A 19 -17.76 6.22 -5.93
N LEU A 20 -18.62 6.76 -6.81
CA LEU A 20 -18.25 7.10 -8.19
C LEU A 20 -17.20 8.19 -8.26
N TYR A 21 -17.14 9.07 -7.26
CA TYR A 21 -16.14 10.13 -7.21
C TYR A 21 -14.75 9.52 -7.02
N LEU A 22 -14.62 8.59 -6.08
CA LEU A 22 -13.37 7.85 -5.85
C LEU A 22 -12.94 7.05 -7.08
N MET A 23 -13.88 6.37 -7.73
CA MET A 23 -13.62 5.62 -8.96
C MET A 23 -13.13 6.54 -10.09
N LEU A 24 -13.80 7.69 -10.29
CA LEU A 24 -13.42 8.66 -11.31
C LEU A 24 -12.04 9.25 -11.04
N LEU A 25 -11.75 9.60 -9.78
CA LEU A 25 -10.44 10.10 -9.38
C LEU A 25 -9.33 9.08 -9.66
N GLY A 26 -9.56 7.81 -9.30
CA GLY A 26 -8.63 6.71 -9.60
C GLY A 26 -8.40 6.54 -11.10
N LEU A 27 -9.46 6.65 -11.92
CA LEU A 27 -9.37 6.57 -13.36
C LEU A 27 -8.55 7.73 -13.95
N VAL A 28 -8.80 8.97 -13.50
CA VAL A 28 -8.06 10.16 -13.93
C VAL A 28 -6.58 10.03 -13.59
N CYS A 29 -6.25 9.61 -12.35
CA CYS A 29 -4.85 9.38 -11.94
C CYS A 29 -4.21 8.26 -12.78
N SER A 30 -4.94 7.21 -13.11
CA SER A 30 -4.45 6.10 -13.94
C SER A 30 -4.15 6.54 -15.38
N ILE A 31 -5.04 7.34 -15.99
CA ILE A 31 -4.83 7.91 -17.32
C ILE A 31 -3.63 8.86 -17.31
N TYR A 32 -3.51 9.70 -16.29
CA TYR A 32 -2.36 10.59 -16.13
C TYR A 32 -1.05 9.80 -16.02
N GLY A 33 -1.00 8.75 -15.18
CA GLY A 33 0.14 7.84 -15.09
C GLY A 33 0.50 7.19 -16.42
N MET A 34 -0.50 6.79 -17.21
CA MET A 34 -0.29 6.22 -18.54
C MET A 34 0.31 7.23 -19.53
N LEU A 35 -0.11 8.51 -19.46
CA LEU A 35 0.48 9.60 -20.24
C LEU A 35 1.94 9.84 -19.87
N LEU A 36 2.29 9.78 -18.58
CA LEU A 36 3.66 9.90 -18.11
C LEU A 36 4.54 8.75 -18.62
N ILE A 37 4.06 7.52 -18.54
CA ILE A 37 4.77 6.34 -19.08
C ILE A 37 4.98 6.47 -20.59
N TYR A 38 3.95 6.92 -21.31
CA TYR A 38 4.04 7.17 -22.75
C TYR A 38 5.10 8.23 -23.07
N SER A 39 5.08 9.36 -22.35
CA SER A 39 6.05 10.45 -22.52
C SER A 39 7.49 9.97 -22.22
N ALA A 40 7.68 9.21 -21.14
CA ALA A 40 8.99 8.65 -20.79
C ALA A 40 9.50 7.64 -21.82
N THR A 41 8.60 6.87 -22.44
CA THR A 41 8.96 5.89 -23.48
C THR A 41 9.36 6.55 -24.80
N LEU A 42 8.82 7.72 -25.10
CA LEU A 42 9.17 8.47 -26.32
C LEU A 42 10.48 9.27 -26.21
N ASN A 43 10.97 9.49 -24.99
CA ASN A 43 12.18 10.29 -24.81
C ASN A 43 13.42 9.43 -25.08
N PRO A 44 14.22 9.74 -26.12
CA PRO A 44 15.39 8.93 -26.51
C PRO A 44 16.49 8.90 -25.44
N VAL A 45 16.48 9.81 -24.48
CA VAL A 45 17.47 9.89 -23.39
C VAL A 45 17.09 8.99 -22.22
N THR A 46 15.78 8.78 -21.98
CA THR A 46 15.26 7.98 -20.86
C THR A 46 14.65 6.66 -21.30
N ALA A 47 14.55 6.43 -22.61
CA ALA A 47 13.99 5.18 -23.16
C ALA A 47 14.95 4.02 -22.89
N LEU A 48 14.81 3.41 -21.72
CA LEU A 48 15.26 2.04 -21.46
C LEU A 48 14.54 1.14 -22.47
N ASP A 49 15.17 0.83 -23.60
CA ASP A 49 14.73 -0.10 -24.67
C ASP A 49 13.70 0.39 -25.72
N GLY A 50 13.14 1.60 -25.68
CA GLY A 50 12.12 2.06 -26.64
C GLY A 50 10.87 1.16 -26.72
N SER A 51 10.68 0.31 -25.72
CA SER A 51 9.65 -0.73 -25.71
C SER A 51 8.31 -0.19 -25.23
N THR A 52 7.30 -0.31 -26.07
CA THR A 52 5.89 -0.04 -25.73
C THR A 52 5.31 -1.08 -24.75
N LYS A 53 6.10 -2.10 -24.33
CA LYS A 53 5.68 -3.15 -23.41
C LYS A 53 5.10 -2.60 -22.10
N ASN A 54 5.77 -1.60 -21.51
CA ASN A 54 5.32 -1.01 -20.26
C ASN A 54 3.96 -0.32 -20.40
N LEU A 55 3.66 0.26 -21.56
CA LEU A 55 2.36 0.89 -21.83
C LEU A 55 1.24 -0.17 -21.90
N TYR A 56 1.49 -1.31 -22.55
CA TYR A 56 0.51 -2.40 -22.60
C TYR A 56 0.29 -3.03 -21.23
N VAL A 57 1.36 -3.25 -20.46
CA VAL A 57 1.27 -3.79 -19.09
C VAL A 57 0.47 -2.84 -18.19
N GLN A 58 0.73 -1.53 -18.29
CA GLN A 58 -0.02 -0.53 -17.54
C GLN A 58 -1.50 -0.48 -17.94
N GLY A 59 -1.79 -0.55 -19.24
CA GLY A 59 -3.17 -0.60 -19.73
C GLY A 59 -3.92 -1.84 -19.20
N ALA A 60 -3.29 -3.00 -19.24
CA ALA A 60 -3.84 -4.22 -18.67
C ALA A 60 -4.06 -4.11 -17.16
N ALA A 61 -3.11 -3.51 -16.44
CA ALA A 61 -3.22 -3.27 -14.99
C ALA A 61 -4.39 -2.34 -14.65
N ILE A 62 -4.64 -1.30 -15.45
CA ILE A 62 -5.80 -0.40 -15.27
C ILE A 62 -7.12 -1.17 -15.44
N ILE A 63 -7.23 -1.99 -16.47
CA ILE A 63 -8.43 -2.81 -16.71
C ILE A 63 -8.65 -3.78 -15.55
N LEU A 64 -7.59 -4.47 -15.13
CA LEU A 64 -7.65 -5.38 -13.99
C LEU A 64 -8.01 -4.66 -12.69
N GLY A 65 -7.44 -3.48 -12.45
CA GLY A 65 -7.75 -2.63 -11.29
C GLY A 65 -9.21 -2.19 -11.26
N LEU A 66 -9.76 -1.76 -12.40
CA LEU A 66 -11.19 -1.43 -12.50
C LEU A 66 -12.09 -2.64 -12.27
N ALA A 67 -11.74 -3.79 -12.83
CA ALA A 67 -12.48 -5.04 -12.60
C ALA A 67 -12.43 -5.44 -11.11
N ALA A 68 -11.27 -5.34 -10.48
CA ALA A 68 -11.10 -5.58 -9.05
C ALA A 68 -11.91 -4.60 -8.19
N PHE A 69 -11.90 -3.30 -8.55
CA PHE A 69 -12.72 -2.29 -7.87
C PHE A 69 -14.20 -2.64 -7.91
N VAL A 70 -14.73 -2.99 -9.10
CA VAL A 70 -16.14 -3.40 -9.26
C VAL A 70 -16.41 -4.67 -8.45
N ALA A 71 -15.54 -5.67 -8.52
CA ALA A 71 -15.72 -6.94 -7.81
C ALA A 71 -15.73 -6.72 -6.28
N LEU A 72 -14.79 -5.94 -5.76
CA LEU A 72 -14.69 -5.64 -4.32
C LEU A 72 -15.86 -4.78 -3.83
N SER A 73 -16.38 -3.87 -4.66
CA SER A 73 -17.58 -3.08 -4.32
C SER A 73 -18.87 -3.92 -4.20
N LEU A 74 -18.86 -5.15 -4.71
CA LEU A 74 -19.98 -6.09 -4.58
C LEU A 74 -19.83 -7.04 -3.39
N ILE A 75 -18.66 -7.08 -2.76
CA ILE A 75 -18.36 -7.95 -1.62
C ILE A 75 -18.66 -7.19 -0.33
N ASP A 76 -19.28 -7.87 0.61
CA ASP A 76 -19.49 -7.37 1.94
C ASP A 76 -18.16 -7.36 2.70
N LEU A 77 -17.72 -6.14 3.10
CA LEU A 77 -16.44 -5.93 3.78
C LEU A 77 -16.38 -6.57 5.16
N GLU A 78 -17.53 -6.77 5.83
CA GLU A 78 -17.58 -7.46 7.12
C GLU A 78 -17.10 -8.91 6.98
N ASN A 79 -17.60 -9.60 5.95
CA ASN A 79 -17.17 -10.98 5.64
C ASN A 79 -15.69 -11.05 5.25
N LEU A 80 -15.21 -10.05 4.50
CA LEU A 80 -13.81 -9.96 4.12
C LEU A 80 -12.90 -9.71 5.33
N GLY A 81 -13.35 -8.89 6.28
CA GLY A 81 -12.65 -8.61 7.52
C GLY A 81 -12.39 -9.87 8.36
N ASP A 82 -13.26 -10.88 8.33
CA ASP A 82 -13.06 -12.14 9.05
C ASP A 82 -11.93 -12.99 8.48
N LEU A 83 -11.57 -12.77 7.22
CA LEU A 83 -10.49 -13.48 6.53
C LEU A 83 -9.11 -12.85 6.75
N TRP A 84 -8.99 -11.78 7.54
CA TRP A 84 -7.73 -11.06 7.74
C TRP A 84 -6.54 -11.98 8.10
N LYS A 85 -6.78 -13.03 8.91
CA LYS A 85 -5.72 -13.99 9.29
C LYS A 85 -5.17 -14.76 8.10
N ILE A 86 -6.03 -15.09 7.13
CA ILE A 86 -5.63 -15.78 5.89
C ILE A 86 -4.79 -14.84 5.05
N PHE A 87 -5.17 -13.56 4.96
CA PHE A 87 -4.39 -12.55 4.23
C PHE A 87 -3.03 -12.33 4.87
N VAL A 88 -2.94 -12.21 6.21
CA VAL A 88 -1.65 -12.10 6.95
C VAL A 88 -0.75 -13.27 6.64
N ILE A 89 -1.25 -14.51 6.82
CA ILE A 89 -0.45 -15.72 6.59
C ILE A 89 -0.02 -15.79 5.12
N GLY A 90 -0.95 -15.54 4.20
CA GLY A 90 -0.66 -15.52 2.76
C GLY A 90 0.39 -14.48 2.39
N ASN A 91 0.31 -13.27 2.96
CA ASN A 91 1.29 -12.21 2.72
C ASN A 91 2.67 -12.57 3.29
N ILE A 92 2.73 -13.09 4.51
CA ILE A 92 3.99 -13.53 5.11
C ILE A 92 4.63 -14.64 4.25
N LEU A 93 3.85 -15.60 3.76
CA LEU A 93 4.35 -16.64 2.85
C LEU A 93 4.89 -16.03 1.54
N LEU A 94 4.19 -15.05 0.96
CA LEU A 94 4.67 -14.32 -0.22
C LEU A 94 5.97 -13.55 0.07
N GLN A 95 6.13 -12.97 1.26
CA GLN A 95 7.37 -12.35 1.68
C GLN A 95 8.52 -13.37 1.74
N PHE A 96 8.27 -14.58 2.25
CA PHE A 96 9.28 -15.65 2.25
C PHE A 96 9.68 -16.10 0.84
N LEU A 97 8.78 -16.04 -0.15
CA LEU A 97 9.11 -16.35 -1.54
C LEU A 97 10.17 -15.39 -2.13
N LEU A 98 10.36 -14.21 -1.56
CA LEU A 98 11.43 -13.30 -1.97
C LEU A 98 12.83 -13.89 -1.77
N PHE A 99 13.00 -14.81 -0.81
CA PHE A 99 14.28 -15.50 -0.59
C PHE A 99 14.56 -16.61 -1.60
N THR A 100 13.56 -17.00 -2.41
CA THR A 100 13.69 -18.01 -3.46
C THR A 100 14.22 -17.41 -4.77
N PRO A 101 14.57 -18.22 -5.79
CA PRO A 101 14.96 -17.71 -7.11
C PRO A 101 13.90 -16.85 -7.83
N LEU A 102 12.64 -16.86 -7.34
CA LEU A 102 11.58 -15.99 -7.86
C LEU A 102 11.75 -14.53 -7.44
N GLY A 103 12.48 -14.27 -6.34
CA GLY A 103 12.78 -12.93 -5.87
C GLY A 103 13.79 -12.24 -6.78
N THR A 104 13.42 -11.08 -7.33
CA THR A 104 14.28 -10.22 -8.14
C THR A 104 14.68 -8.97 -7.39
N GLU A 105 15.92 -8.56 -7.60
CA GLU A 105 16.48 -7.34 -7.06
C GLU A 105 16.33 -6.21 -8.06
N VAL A 106 15.80 -5.08 -7.61
CA VAL A 106 15.68 -3.85 -8.38
C VAL A 106 16.19 -2.70 -7.50
N ASN A 107 17.15 -1.93 -7.99
CA ASN A 107 17.75 -0.80 -7.27
C ASN A 107 18.29 -1.17 -5.88
N GLY A 108 18.92 -2.32 -5.75
CA GLY A 108 19.50 -2.80 -4.49
C GLY A 108 18.49 -3.37 -3.49
N GLN A 109 17.22 -3.53 -3.88
CA GLN A 109 16.17 -4.09 -3.04
C GLN A 109 15.57 -5.34 -3.67
N ARG A 110 15.56 -6.44 -2.94
CA ARG A 110 14.96 -7.71 -3.37
C ARG A 110 13.48 -7.77 -2.96
N ALA A 111 12.66 -6.92 -3.58
CA ALA A 111 11.28 -6.67 -3.18
C ALA A 111 10.22 -7.24 -4.15
N TRP A 112 10.64 -7.78 -5.30
CA TRP A 112 9.76 -8.16 -6.39
C TRP A 112 9.81 -9.65 -6.67
N LEU A 113 8.64 -10.28 -6.81
CA LEU A 113 8.50 -11.66 -7.31
C LEU A 113 8.32 -11.62 -8.82
N ASN A 114 9.20 -12.28 -9.55
CA ASN A 114 9.10 -12.41 -10.99
C ASN A 114 8.09 -13.51 -11.36
N LEU A 115 6.98 -13.09 -11.99
CA LEU A 115 5.94 -14.00 -12.48
C LEU A 115 6.08 -14.27 -14.00
N GLY A 116 7.20 -13.90 -14.61
CA GLY A 116 7.49 -14.07 -16.03
C GLY A 116 7.03 -12.90 -16.87
N VAL A 117 5.74 -12.64 -16.98
CA VAL A 117 5.17 -11.52 -17.76
C VAL A 117 5.20 -10.21 -16.99
N THR A 118 5.01 -10.27 -15.68
CA THR A 118 4.98 -9.13 -14.76
C THR A 118 5.68 -9.50 -13.46
N SER A 119 5.93 -8.50 -12.62
CA SER A 119 6.44 -8.68 -11.27
C SER A 119 5.41 -8.23 -10.24
N LEU A 120 5.36 -8.92 -9.11
CA LEU A 120 4.50 -8.63 -7.98
C LEU A 120 5.36 -8.25 -6.78
N GLN A 121 4.98 -7.18 -6.09
CA GLN A 121 5.60 -6.79 -4.83
C GLN A 121 4.72 -7.25 -3.66
N PRO A 122 5.14 -8.22 -2.84
CA PRO A 122 4.34 -8.71 -1.71
C PRO A 122 4.00 -7.62 -0.70
N GLY A 123 4.90 -6.65 -0.50
CA GLY A 123 4.66 -5.49 0.37
C GLY A 123 3.44 -4.64 -0.06
N GLU A 124 3.11 -4.56 -1.35
CA GLU A 124 1.89 -3.87 -1.79
C GLU A 124 0.63 -4.58 -1.32
N LEU A 125 0.62 -5.92 -1.35
CA LEU A 125 -0.50 -6.71 -0.85
C LEU A 125 -0.65 -6.62 0.68
N GLY A 126 0.46 -6.44 1.39
CA GLY A 126 0.45 -6.25 2.85
C GLY A 126 -0.27 -4.99 3.30
N LYS A 127 -0.39 -3.98 2.47
CA LYS A 127 -1.20 -2.79 2.78
C LYS A 127 -2.68 -3.13 2.88
N LEU A 128 -3.18 -4.02 2.00
CA LEU A 128 -4.57 -4.49 2.04
C LEU A 128 -4.84 -5.26 3.33
N ASP A 129 -3.90 -6.12 3.71
CA ASP A 129 -3.97 -6.89 4.95
C ASP A 129 -4.01 -5.96 6.18
N LEU A 130 -3.14 -4.95 6.21
CA LEU A 130 -3.14 -3.95 7.28
C LEU A 130 -4.51 -3.25 7.39
N HIS A 131 -5.08 -2.81 6.26
CA HIS A 131 -6.38 -2.17 6.24
C HIS A 131 -7.50 -3.08 6.77
N LEU A 132 -7.53 -4.34 6.34
CA LEU A 132 -8.55 -5.31 6.80
C LEU A 132 -8.46 -5.58 8.30
N HIS A 133 -7.24 -5.77 8.82
CA HIS A 133 -7.02 -5.97 10.25
C HIS A 133 -7.40 -4.74 11.05
N ASP A 134 -6.98 -3.54 10.60
CA ASP A 134 -7.20 -2.31 11.32
C ASP A 134 -8.69 -1.90 11.31
N CYS A 135 -9.42 -2.12 10.21
CA CYS A 135 -10.88 -1.96 10.18
C CYS A 135 -11.55 -2.86 11.22
N ARG A 136 -11.14 -4.13 11.31
CA ARG A 136 -11.69 -5.07 12.30
C ARG A 136 -11.35 -4.68 13.74
N ALA A 137 -10.14 -4.15 13.95
CA ALA A 137 -9.74 -3.62 15.24
C ALA A 137 -10.51 -2.34 15.59
N HIS A 138 -10.81 -1.49 14.59
CA HIS A 138 -11.57 -0.26 14.74
C HIS A 138 -12.97 -0.52 15.31
N ASP A 139 -13.71 -1.49 14.79
CA ASP A 139 -15.03 -1.86 15.30
C ASP A 139 -15.00 -2.21 16.79
N ARG A 140 -13.91 -2.83 17.24
CA ARG A 140 -13.71 -3.19 18.65
C ARG A 140 -13.26 -2.01 19.51
N ILE A 141 -12.57 -1.01 18.92
CA ILE A 141 -12.06 0.17 19.62
C ILE A 141 -13.18 1.21 19.78
N GLN A 142 -14.11 1.34 18.81
CA GLN A 142 -15.19 2.33 18.88
C GLN A 142 -16.10 2.16 20.10
N ASP A 143 -16.37 0.94 20.52
CA ASP A 143 -17.19 0.67 21.69
C ASP A 143 -16.47 1.01 23.01
N HIS A 144 -15.12 0.94 23.00
CA HIS A 144 -14.28 1.22 24.17
C HIS A 144 -12.94 1.85 23.77
N ILE A 145 -12.95 3.15 23.41
CA ILE A 145 -11.76 3.94 22.99
C ILE A 145 -10.58 3.86 24.01
N THR A 146 -10.85 3.40 25.22
CA THR A 146 -9.86 3.20 26.28
C THR A 146 -9.25 1.80 26.34
N GLU A 147 -9.71 0.85 25.52
CA GLU A 147 -9.15 -0.48 25.55
C GLU A 147 -7.78 -0.53 24.85
N TRP A 148 -6.73 -0.45 25.67
CA TRP A 148 -5.34 -0.60 25.25
C TRP A 148 -5.08 -1.87 24.41
N ARG A 149 -5.94 -2.88 24.52
CA ARG A 149 -5.88 -4.14 23.78
C ARG A 149 -6.01 -3.94 22.27
N GLY A 150 -6.93 -3.07 21.83
CA GLY A 150 -7.08 -2.73 20.41
C GLY A 150 -5.85 -2.01 19.87
N LEU A 151 -5.35 -1.01 20.61
CA LEU A 151 -4.13 -0.28 20.26
C LEU A 151 -2.91 -1.20 20.16
N VAL A 152 -2.78 -2.11 21.12
CA VAL A 152 -1.68 -3.09 21.11
C VAL A 152 -1.83 -4.06 19.93
N SER A 153 -3.04 -4.49 19.59
CA SER A 153 -3.30 -5.36 18.45
C SER A 153 -2.87 -4.72 17.14
N VAL A 154 -3.33 -3.47 16.87
CA VAL A 154 -2.95 -2.72 15.68
C VAL A 154 -1.44 -2.46 15.66
N GLY A 155 -0.87 -2.00 16.77
CA GLY A 155 0.56 -1.73 16.86
C GLY A 155 1.43 -2.97 16.66
N LEU A 156 1.06 -4.09 17.27
CA LEU A 156 1.80 -5.35 17.14
C LEU A 156 1.70 -5.90 15.72
N HIS A 157 0.51 -5.87 15.11
CA HIS A 157 0.31 -6.31 13.73
C HIS A 157 1.15 -5.46 12.77
N THR A 158 1.08 -4.13 12.89
CA THR A 158 1.90 -3.21 12.10
C THR A 158 3.39 -3.49 12.26
N LEU A 159 3.88 -3.71 13.49
CA LEU A 159 5.29 -4.02 13.75
C LEU A 159 5.71 -5.35 13.11
N VAL A 160 4.86 -6.37 13.17
CA VAL A 160 5.14 -7.67 12.53
C VAL A 160 5.24 -7.51 11.02
N MET A 161 4.30 -6.79 10.40
CA MET A 161 4.30 -6.56 8.96
C MET A 161 5.47 -5.69 8.50
N MET A 162 5.79 -4.62 9.24
CA MET A 162 6.99 -3.81 9.00
C MET A 162 8.27 -4.65 9.11
N GLY A 163 8.37 -5.46 10.16
CA GLY A 163 9.50 -6.36 10.36
C GLY A 163 9.64 -7.37 9.23
N ALA A 164 8.53 -7.97 8.77
CA ALA A 164 8.54 -8.89 7.65
C ALA A 164 9.07 -8.25 6.37
N VAL A 165 8.61 -7.02 6.03
CA VAL A 165 9.07 -6.29 4.84
C VAL A 165 10.55 -5.90 4.97
N VAL A 166 10.97 -5.32 6.09
CA VAL A 166 12.36 -4.90 6.28
C VAL A 166 13.31 -6.09 6.23
N LEU A 167 12.94 -7.20 6.87
CA LEU A 167 13.79 -8.41 6.89
C LEU A 167 13.84 -9.13 5.53
N SER A 168 12.74 -9.12 4.76
CA SER A 168 12.67 -9.84 3.49
C SER A 168 13.23 -9.05 2.31
N SER A 169 12.95 -7.75 2.25
CA SER A 169 13.28 -6.90 1.09
C SER A 169 14.23 -5.75 1.39
N GLY A 170 14.45 -5.40 2.67
CA GLY A 170 15.19 -4.20 3.06
C GLY A 170 14.44 -2.89 2.75
N ASP A 171 13.16 -2.96 2.37
CA ASP A 171 12.37 -1.79 1.96
C ASP A 171 11.86 -1.00 3.16
N THR A 172 12.67 -0.05 3.62
CA THR A 172 12.31 0.87 4.70
C THR A 172 11.22 1.87 4.28
N GLY A 173 11.13 2.21 3.00
CA GLY A 173 10.09 3.08 2.47
C GLY A 173 8.69 2.46 2.63
N MET A 174 8.58 1.17 2.31
CA MET A 174 7.35 0.40 2.50
C MET A 174 6.99 0.30 4.00
N ALA A 175 7.99 0.07 4.86
CA ALA A 175 7.76 0.01 6.30
C ALA A 175 7.20 1.33 6.85
N ILE A 176 7.70 2.48 6.38
CA ILE A 176 7.16 3.80 6.75
C ILE A 176 5.70 3.95 6.27
N GLN A 177 5.36 3.49 5.07
CA GLN A 177 3.99 3.51 4.57
C GLN A 177 3.05 2.70 5.46
N TYR A 178 3.46 1.52 5.93
CA TYR A 178 2.69 0.71 6.87
C TYR A 178 2.43 1.46 8.18
N LEU A 179 3.47 2.10 8.72
CA LEU A 179 3.33 2.92 9.92
C LEU A 179 2.34 4.09 9.70
N MET A 180 2.42 4.76 8.55
CA MET A 180 1.49 5.84 8.21
C MET A 180 0.05 5.35 8.10
N ILE A 181 -0.18 4.19 7.48
CA ILE A 181 -1.52 3.58 7.38
C ILE A 181 -2.06 3.34 8.79
N ALA A 182 -1.31 2.67 9.67
CA ALA A 182 -1.74 2.39 11.03
C ALA A 182 -2.05 3.67 11.83
N VAL A 183 -1.23 4.70 11.70
CA VAL A 183 -1.45 6.00 12.37
C VAL A 183 -2.73 6.67 11.88
N ILE A 184 -2.96 6.69 10.56
CA ILE A 184 -4.16 7.29 9.96
C ILE A 184 -5.41 6.50 10.39
N MET A 185 -5.35 5.16 10.38
CA MET A 185 -6.44 4.30 10.81
C MET A 185 -6.79 4.51 12.28
N LEU A 186 -5.79 4.56 13.17
CA LEU A 186 -5.99 4.86 14.60
C LEU A 186 -6.58 6.25 14.82
N PHE A 187 -6.13 7.24 14.03
CA PHE A 187 -6.71 8.58 14.09
C PHE A 187 -8.18 8.59 13.63
N SER A 188 -8.50 7.88 12.56
CA SER A 188 -9.88 7.73 12.07
C SER A 188 -10.77 7.00 13.09
N ALA A 189 -10.18 6.09 13.89
CA ALA A 189 -10.84 5.42 15.00
C ALA A 189 -11.14 6.34 16.20
N GLY A 190 -10.76 7.62 16.11
CA GLY A 190 -10.98 8.60 17.18
C GLY A 190 -9.88 8.65 18.24
N LEU A 191 -8.71 8.03 17.99
CA LEU A 191 -7.57 8.17 18.89
C LEU A 191 -7.08 9.62 18.87
N PRO A 192 -7.09 10.34 20.00
CA PRO A 192 -6.64 11.72 20.02
C PRO A 192 -5.15 11.83 19.70
N LEU A 193 -4.82 12.74 18.80
CA LEU A 193 -3.44 13.03 18.34
C LEU A 193 -2.42 13.25 19.48
N LYS A 194 -2.90 13.66 20.65
CA LYS A 194 -2.06 13.82 21.84
C LYS A 194 -1.33 12.54 22.21
N TRP A 195 -1.92 11.37 22.05
CA TRP A 195 -1.26 10.08 22.33
C TRP A 195 -0.15 9.76 21.34
N LEU A 196 -0.36 10.08 20.06
CA LEU A 196 0.69 9.99 19.04
C LEU A 196 1.83 10.98 19.31
N GLY A 197 1.48 12.20 19.73
CA GLY A 197 2.45 13.20 20.16
C GLY A 197 3.26 12.75 21.39
N ILE A 198 2.62 12.15 22.40
CA ILE A 198 3.29 11.61 23.58
C ILE A 198 4.21 10.44 23.20
N ALA A 199 3.76 9.54 22.32
CA ALA A 199 4.57 8.43 21.84
C ALA A 199 5.80 8.91 21.05
N ALA A 200 5.64 9.89 20.16
CA ALA A 200 6.73 10.53 19.45
C ALA A 200 7.68 11.27 20.37
N TRP A 201 7.15 12.05 21.33
CA TRP A 201 7.94 12.78 22.33
C TRP A 201 8.72 11.87 23.26
N SER A 202 8.13 10.76 23.72
CA SER A 202 8.81 9.79 24.58
C SER A 202 10.00 9.14 23.87
N ARG A 203 9.89 8.90 22.55
CA ARG A 203 10.98 8.42 21.72
C ARG A 203 12.08 9.46 21.51
N TYR A 204 11.67 10.70 21.25
CA TYR A 204 12.58 11.84 21.11
C TYR A 204 13.41 12.05 22.38
N ARG A 205 12.78 12.00 23.56
CA ARG A 205 13.46 12.19 24.85
C ARG A 205 14.44 11.06 25.21
N LYS A 206 14.23 9.85 24.71
CA LYS A 206 15.12 8.69 24.97
C LYS A 206 16.34 8.64 24.05
N ARG A 207 16.36 9.42 22.99
CA ARG A 207 17.49 9.51 22.05
C ARG A 207 18.03 10.92 22.04
N ALA A 208 19.29 11.05 22.52
CA ALA A 208 19.97 12.33 22.57
C ALA A 208 20.31 12.92 21.20
N ASP A 209 20.23 12.15 20.11
CA ASP A 209 20.53 12.58 18.75
C ASP A 209 19.41 12.19 17.75
N PRO A 210 18.46 13.12 17.47
CA PRO A 210 17.39 12.88 16.50
C PRO A 210 17.89 12.79 15.05
N VAL A 211 19.06 13.31 14.75
CA VAL A 211 19.66 13.32 13.41
C VAL A 211 20.14 11.93 13.01
N GLU A 212 20.68 11.15 13.95
CA GLU A 212 21.16 9.79 13.68
C GLU A 212 20.07 8.79 13.31
N LEU A 213 18.82 9.01 13.74
CA LEU A 213 17.71 8.10 13.46
C LEU A 213 17.15 8.27 12.04
N CYS A 214 17.13 9.49 11.55
CA CYS A 214 16.77 9.76 10.14
C CYS A 214 17.91 9.36 9.19
N ALA A 215 19.16 9.51 9.61
CA ALA A 215 20.32 9.22 8.78
C ALA A 215 20.59 7.73 8.57
N GLN A 216 20.20 6.85 9.49
CA GLN A 216 20.44 5.41 9.36
C GLN A 216 19.38 4.65 8.55
N GLY A 217 18.25 5.26 8.20
CA GLY A 217 17.13 4.58 7.53
C GLY A 217 16.80 5.06 6.12
N LEU A 218 17.17 6.28 5.79
CA LEU A 218 17.04 6.82 4.43
C LEU A 218 18.44 7.24 3.99
N PRO A 219 18.95 6.77 2.87
CA PRO A 219 20.19 7.32 2.35
C PRO A 219 19.96 8.83 2.18
N GLU A 220 20.77 9.64 2.88
CA GLU A 220 20.72 11.12 2.84
C GLU A 220 20.67 11.63 1.40
N THR A 221 21.30 10.91 0.49
CA THR A 221 21.29 11.12 -0.95
C THR A 221 19.88 11.15 -1.54
N ARG A 222 18.93 10.28 -1.12
CA ARG A 222 17.57 10.25 -1.69
C ARG A 222 16.73 11.46 -1.28
N ILE A 223 16.99 12.05 -0.13
CA ILE A 223 16.33 13.28 0.31
C ILE A 223 16.98 14.49 -0.36
N LEU A 224 18.31 14.49 -0.47
CA LEU A 224 19.06 15.58 -1.10
C LEU A 224 18.75 15.68 -2.60
N VAL A 225 18.61 14.56 -3.32
CA VAL A 225 18.21 14.51 -4.73
C VAL A 225 16.85 15.18 -4.99
N LEU A 226 15.93 15.14 -4.02
CA LEU A 226 14.65 15.87 -4.12
C LEU A 226 14.81 17.39 -4.19
N PHE A 227 15.87 17.93 -3.57
CA PHE A 227 16.18 19.36 -3.53
C PHE A 227 17.26 19.76 -4.52
N ASP A 228 18.16 18.85 -4.86
CA ASP A 228 19.24 19.05 -5.83
C ASP A 228 19.44 17.78 -6.68
N PRO A 229 18.82 17.76 -7.89
CA PRO A 229 18.93 16.63 -8.82
C PRO A 229 20.36 16.36 -9.32
N SER A 230 21.31 17.29 -9.12
CA SER A 230 22.71 17.11 -9.54
C SER A 230 23.50 16.13 -8.63
N ILE A 231 22.92 15.77 -7.49
CA ILE A 231 23.51 14.82 -6.52
C ILE A 231 23.18 13.36 -6.89
N ASP A 232 22.33 13.11 -7.87
CA ASP A 232 22.02 11.77 -8.36
C ASP A 232 23.26 11.20 -9.09
N VAL A 233 24.10 10.55 -8.32
CA VAL A 233 25.30 9.88 -8.79
C VAL A 233 25.00 8.40 -8.84
N GLU A 234 24.73 7.88 -10.06
CA GLU A 234 24.76 6.50 -10.56
C GLU A 234 24.41 5.37 -9.58
#